data_cdd1d0a857db9253e220c5f9e149b0a2
#
_entry.id   cdd1d0a857db9253e220c5f9e149b0a2
#
_cell.length_a   1.000
_cell.length_b   1.000
_cell.length_c   1.000
_cell.angle_alpha   90.00
_cell.angle_beta   90.00
_cell.angle_gamma   90.00
#
_symmetry.space_group_name_H-M   'P 1'
#
loop_
_entity.id
_entity.type
_entity.pdbx_description
1 polymer ?
#
loop_
_entity_poly.entity_id
_entity_poly.type
_entity_poly.pdbx_seq_one_letter_code
_entity_poly.pdbx_strand_id
1 'polypeptide(L)'
;ACAPCIVEAVQKRAAHPVYGYGVRQQPYYDAVMGWLKKRHGFEVKYEHLAFAPPGVIYAMNVVLRILTKPGDRVMVPMPNYDPLFDMVTRGGRKLVETPLVWKDGRYTFDFADMEAKAASGVKVLVLSSPHNPTGRVWEREEIEKAMEVYRKNQCIVISDEIWSDLTLNGHK
;
A
#
# COMPACT_ATOMS: atom_id res chain seq x y z
N ALA A 1 18.85 3.94 -11.56
CA ALA A 1 19.87 2.95 -11.90
C ALA A 1 19.59 1.66 -11.11
N CYS A 2 19.83 0.50 -11.71
CA CYS A 2 19.66 -0.80 -11.06
C CYS A 2 20.95 -1.17 -10.31
N ALA A 3 20.83 -1.82 -9.15
CA ALA A 3 21.99 -2.30 -8.41
C ALA A 3 22.78 -3.36 -9.23
N PRO A 4 24.11 -3.37 -9.20
CA PRO A 4 24.92 -4.32 -9.98
C PRO A 4 24.54 -5.78 -9.76
N CYS A 5 24.30 -6.18 -8.51
CA CYS A 5 23.91 -7.55 -8.16
C CYS A 5 22.59 -8.00 -8.83
N ILE A 6 21.66 -7.07 -9.08
CA ILE A 6 20.42 -7.36 -9.81
C ILE A 6 20.72 -7.59 -11.29
N VAL A 7 21.56 -6.73 -11.86
CA VAL A 7 21.98 -6.87 -13.27
C VAL A 7 22.67 -8.22 -13.50
N GLU A 8 23.60 -8.58 -12.64
CA GLU A 8 24.33 -9.86 -12.67
C GLU A 8 23.37 -11.08 -12.55
N ALA A 9 22.41 -11.00 -11.61
CA ALA A 9 21.43 -12.06 -11.43
C ALA A 9 20.53 -12.25 -12.67
N VAL A 10 20.11 -11.15 -13.29
CA VAL A 10 19.30 -11.17 -14.53
C VAL A 10 20.13 -11.73 -15.69
N GLN A 11 21.37 -11.30 -15.86
CA GLN A 11 22.26 -11.81 -16.90
C GLN A 11 22.50 -13.31 -16.74
N LYS A 12 22.80 -13.77 -15.51
CA LYS A 12 22.96 -15.20 -15.20
C LYS A 12 21.70 -15.99 -15.53
N ARG A 13 20.52 -15.45 -15.19
CA ARG A 13 19.25 -16.13 -15.51
C ARG A 13 18.98 -16.15 -17.01
N ALA A 14 19.25 -15.06 -17.72
CA ALA A 14 19.06 -14.96 -19.17
C ALA A 14 20.00 -15.90 -19.95
N ALA A 15 21.19 -16.17 -19.45
CA ALA A 15 22.13 -17.12 -20.05
C ALA A 15 21.64 -18.60 -19.98
N HIS A 16 20.66 -18.91 -19.15
CA HIS A 16 20.06 -20.25 -19.09
C HIS A 16 18.92 -20.36 -20.11
N PRO A 17 19.05 -21.16 -21.18
CA PRO A 17 18.18 -21.08 -22.36
C PRO A 17 16.80 -21.74 -22.19
N VAL A 18 16.49 -22.27 -21.01
CA VAL A 18 15.19 -22.92 -20.74
C VAL A 18 14.32 -21.99 -19.91
N TYR A 19 13.20 -21.54 -20.51
CA TYR A 19 12.22 -20.62 -19.91
C TYR A 19 10.89 -21.34 -19.73
N GLY A 20 10.79 -22.18 -18.69
CA GLY A 20 9.56 -22.85 -18.31
C GLY A 20 8.70 -22.04 -17.36
N TYR A 21 7.67 -22.67 -16.80
CA TYR A 21 6.87 -22.05 -15.74
C TYR A 21 7.72 -21.74 -14.50
N GLY A 22 7.68 -20.49 -14.09
CA GLY A 22 8.38 -20.03 -12.88
C GLY A 22 7.59 -20.38 -11.62
N VAL A 23 8.23 -21.13 -10.72
CA VAL A 23 7.72 -21.34 -9.36
C VAL A 23 8.66 -20.61 -8.40
N ARG A 24 8.08 -19.82 -7.49
CA ARG A 24 8.87 -19.17 -6.44
C ARG A 24 9.26 -20.20 -5.41
N GLN A 25 10.57 -20.30 -5.22
CA GLN A 25 11.16 -21.23 -4.28
C GLN A 25 11.35 -20.56 -2.91
N GLN A 26 11.57 -21.37 -1.89
CA GLN A 26 11.77 -20.92 -0.50
C GLN A 26 12.75 -19.74 -0.36
N PRO A 27 13.91 -19.69 -1.05
CA PRO A 27 14.84 -18.56 -0.95
C PRO A 27 14.24 -17.18 -1.27
N TYR A 28 13.22 -17.12 -2.13
CA TYR A 28 12.51 -15.86 -2.40
C TYR A 28 11.75 -15.36 -1.17
N TYR A 29 11.00 -16.24 -0.51
CA TYR A 29 10.24 -15.90 0.68
C TYR A 29 11.16 -15.59 1.87
N ASP A 30 12.23 -16.34 2.02
CA ASP A 30 13.26 -16.09 3.05
C ASP A 30 13.89 -14.71 2.87
N ALA A 31 14.18 -14.32 1.64
CA ALA A 31 14.71 -12.99 1.32
C ALA A 31 13.72 -11.87 1.67
N VAL A 32 12.42 -12.04 1.35
CA VAL A 32 11.38 -11.07 1.69
C VAL A 32 11.22 -10.95 3.20
N MET A 33 11.07 -12.08 3.90
CA MET A 33 10.94 -12.09 5.36
C MET A 33 12.17 -11.50 6.06
N GLY A 34 13.35 -11.87 5.59
CA GLY A 34 14.62 -11.33 6.11
C GLY A 34 14.75 -9.81 5.89
N TRP A 35 14.32 -9.31 4.74
CA TRP A 35 14.31 -7.87 4.44
C TRP A 35 13.38 -7.11 5.37
N LEU A 36 12.12 -7.53 5.49
CA LEU A 36 11.12 -6.91 6.34
C LEU A 36 11.58 -6.86 7.81
N LYS A 37 12.12 -7.98 8.31
CA LYS A 37 12.68 -8.02 9.67
C LYS A 37 13.88 -7.09 9.84
N LYS A 38 14.84 -7.13 8.92
CA LYS A 38 16.08 -6.35 9.01
C LYS A 38 15.86 -4.85 8.85
N ARG A 39 15.00 -4.44 7.90
CA ARG A 39 14.79 -3.02 7.55
C ARG A 39 13.74 -2.35 8.40
N HIS A 40 12.65 -3.06 8.69
CA HIS A 40 11.46 -2.50 9.31
C HIS A 40 11.16 -3.08 10.70
N GLY A 41 11.93 -4.07 11.16
CA GLY A 41 11.63 -4.78 12.41
C GLY A 41 10.32 -5.56 12.37
N PHE A 42 9.78 -5.79 11.16
CA PHE A 42 8.49 -6.42 10.94
C PHE A 42 8.65 -7.91 10.68
N GLU A 43 8.23 -8.73 11.63
CA GLU A 43 8.28 -10.18 11.51
C GLU A 43 7.00 -10.72 10.87
N VAL A 44 7.14 -11.32 9.70
CA VAL A 44 6.07 -12.00 8.99
C VAL A 44 6.36 -13.48 8.84
N LYS A 45 5.32 -14.29 8.78
CA LYS A 45 5.42 -15.71 8.50
C LYS A 45 5.15 -15.97 7.02
N TYR A 46 5.63 -17.12 6.54
CA TYR A 46 5.43 -17.55 5.15
C TYR A 46 3.95 -17.51 4.73
N GLU A 47 3.05 -17.99 5.57
CA GLU A 47 1.61 -18.02 5.32
C GLU A 47 0.94 -16.62 5.22
N HIS A 48 1.65 -15.57 5.65
CA HIS A 48 1.19 -14.18 5.52
C HIS A 48 1.62 -13.52 4.18
N LEU A 49 2.43 -14.23 3.38
CA LEU A 49 2.96 -13.69 2.13
C LEU A 49 2.14 -14.17 0.95
N ALA A 50 1.59 -13.23 0.20
CA ALA A 50 0.97 -13.50 -1.09
C ALA A 50 1.73 -12.77 -2.20
N PHE A 51 2.01 -13.48 -3.28
CA PHE A 51 2.63 -12.87 -4.45
C PHE A 51 1.56 -12.45 -5.46
N ALA A 52 1.60 -11.19 -5.86
CA ALA A 52 0.65 -10.61 -6.80
C ALA A 52 1.37 -9.93 -7.98
N PRO A 53 1.75 -10.65 -9.02
CA PRO A 53 2.20 -10.05 -10.26
C PRO A 53 0.99 -9.46 -11.02
N PRO A 54 1.09 -8.36 -11.72
CA PRO A 54 2.31 -7.59 -12.04
C PRO A 54 2.61 -6.40 -11.12
N GLY A 55 2.05 -6.32 -9.91
CA GLY A 55 2.42 -5.25 -8.99
C GLY A 55 1.32 -4.83 -8.01
N VAL A 56 1.59 -3.76 -7.25
CA VAL A 56 0.79 -3.32 -6.09
C VAL A 56 -0.65 -2.96 -6.48
N ILE A 57 -0.86 -2.23 -7.56
CA ILE A 57 -2.22 -1.87 -8.02
C ILE A 57 -3.06 -3.12 -8.34
N TYR A 58 -2.44 -4.12 -8.96
CA TYR A 58 -3.11 -5.40 -9.20
C TYR A 58 -3.45 -6.11 -7.88
N ALA A 59 -2.49 -6.17 -6.95
CA ALA A 59 -2.69 -6.75 -5.63
C ALA A 59 -3.87 -6.08 -4.90
N MET A 60 -3.88 -4.75 -4.84
CA MET A 60 -4.96 -3.99 -4.20
C MET A 60 -6.30 -4.20 -4.88
N ASN A 61 -6.34 -4.30 -6.21
CA ASN A 61 -7.58 -4.60 -6.95
C ASN A 61 -8.15 -5.96 -6.55
N VAL A 62 -7.29 -6.98 -6.44
CA VAL A 62 -7.70 -8.32 -5.99
C VAL A 62 -8.24 -8.26 -4.56
N VAL A 63 -7.51 -7.60 -3.65
CA VAL A 63 -7.92 -7.45 -2.25
C VAL A 63 -9.26 -6.71 -2.15
N LEU A 64 -9.45 -5.60 -2.90
CA LEU A 64 -10.72 -4.89 -2.93
C LEU A 64 -11.88 -5.77 -3.42
N ARG A 65 -11.64 -6.62 -4.41
CA ARG A 65 -12.67 -7.55 -4.91
C ARG A 65 -13.06 -8.61 -3.89
N ILE A 66 -12.12 -9.05 -3.07
CA ILE A 66 -12.36 -10.01 -1.98
C ILE A 66 -13.12 -9.35 -0.83
N LEU A 67 -12.75 -8.13 -0.46
CA LEU A 67 -13.26 -7.43 0.73
C LEU A 67 -14.56 -6.65 0.48
N THR A 68 -14.88 -6.35 -0.78
CA THR A 68 -15.99 -5.47 -1.14
C THR A 68 -16.79 -5.98 -2.33
N LYS A 69 -18.01 -5.42 -2.49
CA LYS A 69 -18.90 -5.65 -3.63
C LYS A 69 -19.04 -4.37 -4.47
N PRO A 70 -19.49 -4.46 -5.74
CA PRO A 70 -19.89 -3.29 -6.50
C PRO A 70 -20.89 -2.44 -5.71
N GLY A 71 -20.68 -1.12 -5.71
CA GLY A 71 -21.47 -0.15 -4.93
C GLY A 71 -20.93 0.14 -3.54
N ASP A 72 -20.05 -0.68 -2.96
CA ASP A 72 -19.39 -0.40 -1.68
C ASP A 72 -18.47 0.83 -1.80
N ARG A 73 -18.31 1.53 -0.69
CA ARG A 73 -17.57 2.80 -0.59
C ARG A 73 -16.12 2.53 -0.16
N VAL A 74 -15.18 3.09 -0.94
CA VAL A 74 -13.73 3.02 -0.68
C VAL A 74 -13.21 4.43 -0.51
N MET A 75 -12.60 4.71 0.62
CA MET A 75 -12.03 6.03 0.93
C MET A 75 -10.57 6.11 0.52
N VAL A 76 -10.21 7.25 -0.09
CA VAL A 76 -8.83 7.56 -0.49
C VAL A 76 -8.51 9.01 -0.10
N PRO A 77 -7.41 9.27 0.65
CA PRO A 77 -6.93 10.63 0.91
C PRO A 77 -6.51 11.32 -0.39
N MET A 78 -6.83 12.63 -0.52
CA MET A 78 -6.58 13.42 -1.72
C MET A 78 -5.64 14.59 -1.44
N PRO A 79 -4.66 14.92 -2.34
CA PRO A 79 -4.37 14.22 -3.61
C PRO A 79 -3.76 12.85 -3.40
N ASN A 80 -3.86 11.96 -4.40
CA ASN A 80 -3.26 10.62 -4.34
C ASN A 80 -2.83 10.17 -5.75
N TYR A 81 -2.28 8.97 -5.84
CA TYR A 81 -1.82 8.34 -7.07
C TYR A 81 -3.02 7.95 -7.96
N ASP A 82 -3.11 8.54 -9.15
CA ASP A 82 -4.26 8.41 -10.05
C ASP A 82 -4.75 6.97 -10.31
N PRO A 83 -3.88 5.96 -10.52
CA PRO A 83 -4.34 4.59 -10.73
C PRO A 83 -5.17 3.99 -9.57
N LEU A 84 -5.09 4.56 -8.36
CA LEU A 84 -5.95 4.15 -7.24
C LEU A 84 -7.42 4.49 -7.50
N PHE A 85 -7.70 5.64 -8.12
CA PHE A 85 -9.08 6.06 -8.45
C PHE A 85 -9.68 5.14 -9.49
N ASP A 86 -8.91 4.87 -10.55
CA ASP A 86 -9.30 3.92 -11.58
C ASP A 86 -9.57 2.52 -11.02
N MET A 87 -8.72 2.05 -10.13
CA MET A 87 -8.87 0.76 -9.46
C MET A 87 -10.21 0.68 -8.70
N VAL A 88 -10.58 1.73 -7.98
CA VAL A 88 -11.84 1.78 -7.21
C VAL A 88 -13.03 1.86 -8.17
N THR A 89 -13.02 2.82 -9.10
CA THR A 89 -14.19 3.16 -9.92
C THR A 89 -14.44 2.13 -11.02
N ARG A 90 -13.40 1.66 -11.73
CA ARG A 90 -13.53 0.61 -12.75
C ARG A 90 -13.91 -0.74 -12.14
N GLY A 91 -13.62 -0.93 -10.85
CA GLY A 91 -14.11 -2.06 -10.08
C GLY A 91 -15.59 -1.99 -9.69
N GLY A 92 -16.29 -0.90 -10.03
CA GLY A 92 -17.68 -0.65 -9.68
C GLY A 92 -17.90 -0.21 -8.22
N ARG A 93 -16.82 0.15 -7.48
CA ARG A 93 -16.89 0.70 -6.12
C ARG A 93 -17.08 2.21 -6.20
N LYS A 94 -17.61 2.78 -5.13
CA LYS A 94 -17.77 4.23 -5.01
C LYS A 94 -16.56 4.84 -4.33
N LEU A 95 -15.87 5.71 -5.04
CA LEU A 95 -14.77 6.48 -4.48
C LEU A 95 -15.32 7.51 -3.47
N VAL A 96 -14.73 7.55 -2.30
CA VAL A 96 -14.97 8.56 -1.27
C VAL A 96 -13.67 9.30 -1.03
N GLU A 97 -13.58 10.50 -1.53
CA GLU A 97 -12.41 11.34 -1.39
C GLU A 97 -12.40 12.01 -0.01
N THR A 98 -11.26 11.95 0.69
CA THR A 98 -11.02 12.73 1.91
C THR A 98 -9.85 13.67 1.67
N PRO A 99 -10.07 15.01 1.64
CA PRO A 99 -9.02 15.95 1.28
C PRO A 99 -7.97 16.03 2.37
N LEU A 100 -6.70 16.02 1.98
CA LEU A 100 -5.61 16.43 2.84
C LEU A 100 -5.59 17.96 2.94
N VAL A 101 -5.28 18.46 4.12
CA VAL A 101 -5.18 19.90 4.40
C VAL A 101 -3.72 20.33 4.32
N TRP A 102 -3.44 21.37 3.53
CA TRP A 102 -2.15 22.02 3.53
C TRP A 102 -2.05 22.97 4.72
N LYS A 103 -1.15 22.67 5.65
CA LYS A 103 -0.93 23.47 6.85
C LYS A 103 0.55 23.50 7.23
N ASP A 104 1.07 24.66 7.55
CA ASP A 104 2.44 24.86 8.03
C ASP A 104 3.51 24.22 7.13
N GLY A 105 3.35 24.35 5.78
CA GLY A 105 4.28 23.82 4.81
C GLY A 105 4.20 22.31 4.56
N ARG A 106 3.16 21.65 5.05
CA ARG A 106 2.96 20.20 4.85
C ARG A 106 1.50 19.80 4.72
N TYR A 107 1.24 18.66 4.12
CA TYR A 107 -0.09 18.05 4.12
C TYR A 107 -0.36 17.32 5.44
N THR A 108 -1.58 17.41 5.93
CA THR A 108 -2.07 16.72 7.12
C THR A 108 -3.45 16.09 6.83
N PHE A 109 -3.84 15.11 7.62
CA PHE A 109 -5.20 14.57 7.55
C PHE A 109 -6.23 15.56 8.11
N ASP A 110 -7.38 15.64 7.45
CA ASP A 110 -8.60 16.20 8.05
C ASP A 110 -9.36 15.07 8.76
N PHE A 111 -9.06 14.89 10.05
CA PHE A 111 -9.66 13.81 10.83
C PHE A 111 -11.17 13.98 11.04
N ALA A 112 -11.68 15.21 11.00
CA ALA A 112 -13.11 15.45 11.11
C ALA A 112 -13.85 15.00 9.85
N ASP A 113 -13.31 15.32 8.66
CA ASP A 113 -13.82 14.84 7.38
C ASP A 113 -13.71 13.31 7.26
N MET A 114 -12.56 12.75 7.66
CA MET A 114 -12.35 11.30 7.67
C MET A 114 -13.38 10.57 8.54
N GLU A 115 -13.63 11.05 9.78
CA GLU A 115 -14.61 10.47 10.69
C GLU A 115 -16.02 10.53 10.11
N ALA A 116 -16.44 11.69 9.62
CA ALA A 116 -17.76 11.87 9.04
C ALA A 116 -18.00 10.94 7.83
N LYS A 117 -17.00 10.80 6.98
CA LYS A 117 -17.06 9.93 5.80
C LYS A 117 -16.99 8.44 6.18
N ALA A 118 -16.14 8.06 7.13
CA ALA A 118 -16.08 6.69 7.63
C ALA A 118 -17.46 6.27 8.20
N ALA A 119 -18.07 7.11 9.03
CA ALA A 119 -19.40 6.88 9.62
C ALA A 119 -20.51 6.74 8.57
N SER A 120 -20.32 7.26 7.36
CA SER A 120 -21.30 7.16 6.27
C SER A 120 -21.30 5.80 5.54
N GLY A 121 -20.61 4.78 6.07
CA GLY A 121 -20.61 3.42 5.54
C GLY A 121 -19.48 3.11 4.56
N VAL A 122 -18.31 3.73 4.74
CA VAL A 122 -17.07 3.33 4.07
C VAL A 122 -16.67 1.93 4.53
N LYS A 123 -16.30 1.06 3.60
CA LYS A 123 -15.83 -0.30 3.88
C LYS A 123 -14.31 -0.40 3.98
N VAL A 124 -13.62 0.30 3.10
CA VAL A 124 -12.16 0.22 2.98
C VAL A 124 -11.58 1.62 2.89
N LEU A 125 -10.45 1.83 3.59
CA LEU A 125 -9.53 2.92 3.34
C LEU A 125 -8.30 2.38 2.61
N VAL A 126 -7.82 3.12 1.61
CA VAL A 126 -6.48 2.94 1.05
C VAL A 126 -5.58 4.04 1.61
N LEU A 127 -4.60 3.64 2.41
CA LEU A 127 -3.63 4.54 3.04
C LEU A 127 -2.25 4.28 2.46
N SER A 128 -1.61 5.32 1.90
CA SER A 128 -0.24 5.23 1.38
C SER A 128 0.75 5.91 2.34
N SER A 129 1.85 5.23 2.67
CA SER A 129 2.96 5.78 3.46
C SER A 129 4.29 5.11 3.07
N PRO A 130 5.28 5.82 2.56
CA PRO A 130 5.29 7.23 2.14
C PRO A 130 4.23 7.56 1.09
N HIS A 131 3.63 8.74 1.20
CA HIS A 131 2.44 9.13 0.44
C HIS A 131 2.81 9.77 -0.91
N ASN A 132 2.31 9.23 -2.00
CA ASN A 132 2.40 9.80 -3.34
C ASN A 132 1.09 10.56 -3.68
N PRO A 133 1.12 11.85 -4.11
CA PRO A 133 2.30 12.61 -4.59
C PRO A 133 2.95 13.52 -3.55
N THR A 134 2.47 13.58 -2.31
CA THR A 134 2.88 14.62 -1.36
C THR A 134 4.26 14.39 -0.74
N GLY A 135 4.82 13.18 -0.85
CA GLY A 135 6.09 12.81 -0.23
C GLY A 135 6.04 12.67 1.30
N ARG A 136 4.84 12.73 1.89
CA ARG A 136 4.69 12.59 3.34
C ARG A 136 4.99 11.17 3.81
N VAL A 137 5.84 11.06 4.80
CA VAL A 137 5.85 9.92 5.72
C VAL A 137 4.99 10.35 6.91
N TRP A 138 3.91 9.63 7.16
CA TRP A 138 2.99 9.97 8.25
C TRP A 138 3.63 9.64 9.58
N GLU A 139 3.50 10.57 10.54
CA GLU A 139 3.98 10.34 11.91
C GLU A 139 3.13 9.26 12.60
N ARG A 140 3.71 8.60 13.59
CA ARG A 140 3.03 7.55 14.36
C ARG A 140 1.68 8.01 14.90
N GLU A 141 1.63 9.19 15.47
CA GLU A 141 0.41 9.77 16.06
C GLU A 141 -0.66 10.06 15.01
N GLU A 142 -0.26 10.44 13.79
CA GLU A 142 -1.17 10.63 12.67
C GLU A 142 -1.79 9.29 12.24
N ILE A 143 -0.96 8.25 12.14
CA ILE A 143 -1.42 6.89 11.82
C ILE A 143 -2.33 6.34 12.91
N GLU A 144 -1.93 6.43 14.18
CA GLU A 144 -2.73 5.92 15.31
C GLU A 144 -4.11 6.58 15.34
N LYS A 145 -4.18 7.90 15.16
CA LYS A 145 -5.44 8.63 15.10
C LYS A 145 -6.31 8.23 13.89
N ALA A 146 -5.69 8.02 12.74
CA ALA A 146 -6.40 7.49 11.58
C ALA A 146 -6.96 6.09 11.88
N MET A 147 -6.17 5.20 12.49
CA MET A 147 -6.60 3.85 12.84
C MET A 147 -7.74 3.84 13.87
N GLU A 148 -7.79 4.81 14.79
CA GLU A 148 -8.92 4.97 15.72
C GLU A 148 -10.23 5.25 14.98
N VAL A 149 -10.20 6.20 14.02
CA VAL A 149 -11.36 6.51 13.17
C VAL A 149 -11.86 5.25 12.46
N TYR A 150 -10.96 4.47 11.85
CA TYR A 150 -11.37 3.29 11.08
C TYR A 150 -11.84 2.14 11.95
N ARG A 151 -11.20 1.90 13.09
CA ARG A 151 -11.63 0.87 14.04
C ARG A 151 -13.03 1.15 14.58
N LYS A 152 -13.30 2.40 14.96
CA LYS A 152 -14.61 2.85 15.45
C LYS A 152 -15.71 2.61 14.40
N ASN A 153 -15.41 2.83 13.13
CA ASN A 153 -16.35 2.70 12.03
C ASN A 153 -16.28 1.33 11.32
N GLN A 154 -15.52 0.37 11.85
CA GLN A 154 -15.35 -0.99 11.32
C GLN A 154 -14.84 -1.02 9.85
N CYS A 155 -14.05 -0.04 9.47
CA CYS A 155 -13.42 0.02 8.16
C CYS A 155 -12.16 -0.87 8.12
N ILE A 156 -11.92 -1.50 6.98
CA ILE A 156 -10.68 -2.21 6.70
C ILE A 156 -9.69 -1.23 6.11
N VAL A 157 -8.41 -1.34 6.50
CA VAL A 157 -7.34 -0.52 5.94
C VAL A 157 -6.46 -1.37 5.03
N ILE A 158 -6.23 -0.89 3.81
CA ILE A 158 -5.20 -1.38 2.90
C ILE A 158 -4.05 -0.39 2.96
N SER A 159 -2.90 -0.82 3.50
CA SER A 159 -1.68 0.00 3.56
C SER A 159 -0.84 -0.22 2.31
N ASP A 160 -0.62 0.86 1.57
CA ASP A 160 0.30 0.89 0.44
C ASP A 160 1.65 1.44 0.90
N GLU A 161 2.63 0.56 0.97
CA GLU A 161 3.98 0.85 1.48
C GLU A 161 5.05 0.68 0.39
N ILE A 162 4.68 0.86 -0.87
CA ILE A 162 5.59 0.67 -2.02
C ILE A 162 6.88 1.51 -1.91
N TRP A 163 6.82 2.63 -1.21
CA TRP A 163 7.95 3.54 -1.01
C TRP A 163 8.65 3.40 0.34
N SER A 164 8.30 2.40 1.16
CA SER A 164 8.79 2.29 2.55
C SER A 164 10.32 2.21 2.69
N ASP A 165 11.01 1.70 1.68
CA ASP A 165 12.48 1.64 1.66
C ASP A 165 13.16 2.93 1.20
N LEU A 166 12.40 3.95 0.74
CA LEU A 166 12.91 5.20 0.17
C LEU A 166 12.58 6.40 1.07
N THR A 167 12.59 6.21 2.37
CA THR A 167 12.40 7.30 3.35
C THR A 167 13.66 8.14 3.47
N LEU A 168 13.47 9.46 3.66
CA LEU A 168 14.53 10.45 3.81
C LEU A 168 14.48 11.07 5.22
N ASN A 169 15.55 11.80 5.58
CA ASN A 169 15.61 12.62 6.82
C ASN A 169 15.38 11.82 8.11
N GLY A 170 15.76 10.53 8.14
CA GLY A 170 15.67 9.71 9.35
C GLY A 170 14.29 9.13 9.65
N HIS A 171 13.31 9.34 8.80
CA HIS A 171 12.03 8.61 8.89
C HIS A 171 12.23 7.11 8.68
N LYS A 172 11.48 6.31 9.42
CA LYS A 172 11.51 4.84 9.37
C LYS A 172 10.11 4.29 9.12
#